data_e13c3d755fa8353f01bcf4cb5046ccde
#
_entry.id   e13c3d755fa8353f01bcf4cb5046ccde
#
_cell.length_a   1.000
_cell.length_b   1.000
_cell.length_c   1.000
_cell.angle_alpha   90.00
_cell.angle_beta   90.00
_cell.angle_gamma   90.00
#
_symmetry.space_group_name_H-M   'P 1'
#
loop_
_entity.id
_entity.type
_entity.pdbx_description
1 polymer ?
#
loop_
_entity_poly.entity_id
_entity_poly.type
_entity_poly.pdbx_seq_one_letter_code
_entity_poly.pdbx_strand_id
1 'polypeptide(L)'
;MKKVFLLASILGFLGTAVVGCNDTPNANTANNSTNTAINTSLENQGLQTIGITLGDLGNPFYVALQKGAEEQAKKIGDGIRVNTVSSAFDLNQQTNQIENFTAANTDLIILSAVDKEGVKPAIDQARKAGRIVIAVDSAVDADVDAMISSNNTQAGEIACKYIGDRLNGKGNVVILNGTPMDSINQRVSGCKSSLAKYPDIKIISDQNAEGTRDGGLRVMSDILTTFPKIDAVFATNDQSGVGADLAAKQARRKEFFIVGVDGSPDAAKAMEDKDGVFVATAAQDPAGMAQKAVEVGNDVIQGKKPSNSEILVPVKLVTRENLNSYKGW
;
A
#
# COMPACT_ATOMS: atom_id res chain seq x y z
N MET A 1 -44.87 -2.68 -35.50
CA MET A 1 -45.53 -3.89 -36.14
C MET A 1 -45.10 -5.10 -35.34
N LYS A 2 -46.01 -5.66 -34.53
CA LYS A 2 -46.43 -7.09 -34.48
C LYS A 2 -45.30 -8.10 -34.20
N LYS A 3 -45.35 -9.01 -33.26
CA LYS A 3 -46.34 -9.71 -32.37
C LYS A 3 -45.51 -10.56 -31.40
N VAL A 4 -45.69 -10.56 -30.13
CA VAL A 4 -46.44 -11.42 -29.22
C VAL A 4 -46.60 -12.88 -29.70
N PHE A 5 -46.06 -13.83 -28.90
CA PHE A 5 -46.76 -15.11 -28.60
C PHE A 5 -46.33 -15.64 -27.24
N LEU A 6 -47.37 -15.85 -26.45
CA LEU A 6 -47.51 -16.49 -25.16
C LEU A 6 -47.86 -17.97 -25.45
N LEU A 7 -47.35 -18.92 -24.65
CA LEU A 7 -48.16 -20.13 -24.34
C LEU A 7 -47.66 -20.83 -23.05
N ALA A 8 -48.57 -20.95 -22.12
CA ALA A 8 -48.50 -21.78 -20.92
C ALA A 8 -48.97 -23.23 -21.25
N SER A 9 -48.54 -24.18 -20.44
CA SER A 9 -49.34 -25.40 -20.21
C SER A 9 -48.97 -26.07 -18.88
N ILE A 10 -50.00 -26.27 -18.10
CA ILE A 10 -50.18 -26.93 -16.80
C ILE A 10 -50.47 -28.42 -17.05
N LEU A 11 -50.11 -29.31 -16.08
CA LEU A 11 -50.76 -30.54 -15.63
C LEU A 11 -49.74 -31.29 -14.75
N GLY A 12 -49.83 -31.63 -13.48
CA GLY A 12 -51.02 -32.07 -12.71
C GLY A 12 -51.13 -33.59 -12.67
N PHE A 13 -50.67 -34.27 -11.60
CA PHE A 13 -51.33 -35.49 -11.15
C PHE A 13 -51.07 -35.84 -9.68
N LEU A 14 -52.16 -36.15 -9.01
CA LEU A 14 -52.37 -36.58 -7.63
C LEU A 14 -52.18 -38.10 -7.42
N GLY A 15 -52.03 -38.46 -6.16
CA GLY A 15 -52.52 -39.76 -5.65
C GLY A 15 -51.40 -40.59 -4.98
N THR A 16 -51.53 -41.28 -3.88
CA THR A 16 -52.58 -41.54 -2.87
C THR A 16 -51.89 -42.11 -1.63
N ALA A 17 -52.50 -41.86 -0.48
CA ALA A 17 -52.10 -42.39 0.81
C ALA A 17 -52.47 -43.85 1.01
N VAL A 18 -51.72 -44.62 1.82
CA VAL A 18 -52.23 -45.80 2.53
C VAL A 18 -51.73 -45.80 3.96
N VAL A 19 -52.69 -45.91 4.86
CA VAL A 19 -52.60 -46.04 6.31
C VAL A 19 -52.41 -47.51 6.70
N GLY A 20 -51.67 -47.79 7.76
CA GLY A 20 -51.62 -49.11 8.39
C GLY A 20 -51.10 -48.96 9.83
N CYS A 21 -52.01 -49.17 10.78
CA CYS A 21 -51.80 -49.11 12.22
C CYS A 21 -51.36 -50.45 12.83
N ASN A 22 -50.86 -50.34 14.10
CA ASN A 22 -50.77 -51.29 15.20
C ASN A 22 -49.45 -52.08 15.33
N ASP A 23 -48.75 -52.13 16.43
CA ASP A 23 -49.06 -52.39 17.84
C ASP A 23 -47.82 -52.17 18.71
N THR A 24 -47.97 -51.65 19.92
CA THR A 24 -47.05 -51.74 21.07
C THR A 24 -47.39 -53.01 21.88
N PRO A 25 -46.55 -53.57 22.82
CA PRO A 25 -45.63 -52.86 23.71
C PRO A 25 -44.34 -53.64 24.14
N ASN A 26 -43.47 -52.85 24.82
CA ASN A 26 -42.66 -53.25 26.01
C ASN A 26 -41.24 -53.81 25.80
N ALA A 27 -40.28 -53.11 26.32
CA ALA A 27 -39.38 -53.44 27.44
C ALA A 27 -38.03 -52.72 27.37
N ASN A 28 -37.75 -51.99 28.41
CA ASN A 28 -36.46 -51.51 28.89
C ASN A 28 -35.20 -52.11 28.26
N THR A 29 -34.40 -51.27 27.61
CA THR A 29 -32.98 -51.40 27.63
C THR A 29 -32.35 -49.99 27.66
N ALA A 30 -31.65 -49.70 28.74
CA ALA A 30 -30.84 -48.51 28.90
C ALA A 30 -29.75 -48.53 27.84
N ASN A 31 -29.88 -47.68 26.80
CA ASN A 31 -28.77 -47.38 25.95
C ASN A 31 -28.22 -46.00 26.31
N ASN A 32 -27.07 -46.07 26.90
CA ASN A 32 -26.13 -45.03 27.17
C ASN A 32 -25.81 -44.34 25.82
N SER A 33 -26.58 -43.30 25.46
CA SER A 33 -26.23 -42.39 24.36
C SER A 33 -25.07 -41.53 24.85
N THR A 34 -23.89 -42.03 24.62
CA THR A 34 -22.68 -41.19 24.60
C THR A 34 -22.91 -40.09 23.57
N ASN A 35 -23.36 -38.93 24.04
CA ASN A 35 -23.22 -37.69 23.33
C ASN A 35 -21.71 -37.49 23.09
N THR A 36 -21.26 -38.01 21.99
CA THR A 36 -19.99 -37.54 21.40
C THR A 36 -20.26 -36.12 20.95
N ALA A 37 -20.09 -35.18 21.86
CA ALA A 37 -19.88 -33.81 21.52
C ALA A 37 -18.71 -33.85 20.53
N ILE A 38 -19.00 -33.57 19.27
CA ILE A 38 -17.99 -33.23 18.28
C ILE A 38 -17.43 -31.90 18.79
N ASN A 39 -16.46 -31.99 19.71
CA ASN A 39 -15.51 -30.93 19.93
C ASN A 39 -14.73 -30.82 18.61
N THR A 40 -15.28 -30.10 17.63
CA THR A 40 -14.45 -29.43 16.66
C THR A 40 -13.62 -28.43 17.46
N SER A 41 -12.50 -28.90 18.02
CA SER A 41 -11.39 -28.03 18.29
C SER A 41 -11.15 -27.30 16.98
N LEU A 42 -11.48 -26.01 16.95
CA LEU A 42 -10.86 -25.07 16.03
C LEU A 42 -9.37 -25.14 16.41
N GLU A 43 -8.66 -26.12 15.86
CA GLU A 43 -7.22 -26.08 15.80
C GLU A 43 -6.92 -24.72 15.20
N ASN A 44 -6.19 -23.93 15.94
CA ASN A 44 -5.70 -22.63 15.53
C ASN A 44 -4.81 -22.88 14.31
N GLN A 45 -5.47 -22.99 13.13
CA GLN A 45 -4.75 -23.17 11.87
C GLN A 45 -4.00 -21.87 11.68
N GLY A 46 -2.67 -21.93 11.85
CA GLY A 46 -1.81 -20.77 11.64
C GLY A 46 -2.05 -20.12 10.28
N LEU A 47 -1.41 -19.02 10.02
CA LEU A 47 -1.51 -18.26 8.76
C LEU A 47 -1.38 -19.16 7.52
N GLN A 48 -2.39 -19.19 6.65
CA GLN A 48 -2.44 -20.00 5.42
C GLN A 48 -2.54 -19.12 4.17
N THR A 49 -3.20 -17.95 4.28
CA THR A 49 -3.51 -17.11 3.12
C THR A 49 -3.28 -15.63 3.43
N ILE A 50 -2.61 -14.96 2.51
CA ILE A 50 -2.36 -13.51 2.57
C ILE A 50 -2.90 -12.88 1.27
N GLY A 51 -3.80 -11.92 1.40
CA GLY A 51 -4.23 -11.04 0.32
C GLY A 51 -3.56 -9.67 0.45
N ILE A 52 -2.97 -9.18 -0.61
CA ILE A 52 -2.28 -7.89 -0.61
C ILE A 52 -2.86 -7.02 -1.72
N THR A 53 -3.33 -5.81 -1.37
CA THR A 53 -3.76 -4.81 -2.35
C THR A 53 -2.90 -3.55 -2.22
N LEU A 54 -2.27 -3.17 -3.32
CA LEU A 54 -1.29 -2.09 -3.42
C LEU A 54 -1.70 -1.09 -4.50
N GLY A 55 -1.06 0.08 -4.54
CA GLY A 55 -1.37 1.13 -5.50
C GLY A 55 -1.13 0.69 -6.94
N ASP A 56 0.12 0.64 -7.37
CA ASP A 56 0.50 0.25 -8.74
C ASP A 56 1.75 -0.63 -8.74
N LEU A 57 1.63 -1.86 -9.21
CA LEU A 57 2.75 -2.81 -9.34
C LEU A 57 3.74 -2.44 -10.47
N GLY A 58 3.47 -1.42 -11.27
CA GLY A 58 4.46 -0.78 -12.13
C GLY A 58 5.48 0.05 -11.37
N ASN A 59 5.20 0.42 -10.12
CA ASN A 59 6.13 1.14 -9.25
C ASN A 59 7.01 0.13 -8.47
N PRO A 60 8.35 0.21 -8.56
CA PRO A 60 9.29 -0.67 -7.86
C PRO A 60 9.08 -0.74 -6.34
N PHE A 61 8.59 0.33 -5.72
CA PHE A 61 8.26 0.38 -4.30
C PHE A 61 7.23 -0.71 -3.90
N TYR A 62 6.14 -0.82 -4.65
CA TYR A 62 5.13 -1.84 -4.39
C TYR A 62 5.59 -3.25 -4.74
N VAL A 63 6.49 -3.39 -5.73
CA VAL A 63 7.14 -4.67 -6.03
C VAL A 63 8.04 -5.12 -4.87
N ALA A 64 8.74 -4.18 -4.22
CA ALA A 64 9.56 -4.49 -3.04
C ALA A 64 8.69 -4.86 -1.82
N LEU A 65 7.55 -4.18 -1.61
CA LEU A 65 6.55 -4.58 -0.60
C LEU A 65 6.06 -6.01 -0.84
N GLN A 66 5.64 -6.32 -2.08
CA GLN A 66 5.22 -7.68 -2.45
C GLN A 66 6.28 -8.72 -2.11
N LYS A 67 7.52 -8.52 -2.59
CA LYS A 67 8.64 -9.45 -2.35
C LYS A 67 8.92 -9.64 -0.85
N GLY A 68 8.93 -8.55 -0.09
CA GLY A 68 9.12 -8.61 1.36
C GLY A 68 8.07 -9.47 2.06
N ALA A 69 6.79 -9.33 1.67
CA ALA A 69 5.71 -10.14 2.19
C ALA A 69 5.86 -11.63 1.80
N GLU A 70 6.17 -11.92 0.54
CA GLU A 70 6.38 -13.29 0.03
C GLU A 70 7.56 -13.98 0.75
N GLU A 71 8.67 -13.26 0.93
CA GLU A 71 9.84 -13.76 1.67
C GLU A 71 9.53 -14.09 3.13
N GLN A 72 8.77 -13.22 3.80
CA GLN A 72 8.40 -13.45 5.19
C GLN A 72 7.36 -14.58 5.33
N ALA A 73 6.38 -14.65 4.43
CA ALA A 73 5.43 -15.75 4.38
C ALA A 73 6.17 -17.11 4.25
N LYS A 74 7.14 -17.19 3.35
CA LYS A 74 7.98 -18.38 3.17
C LYS A 74 8.80 -18.75 4.41
N LYS A 75 9.30 -17.77 5.17
CA LYS A 75 10.02 -18.04 6.45
C LYS A 75 9.09 -18.60 7.53
N ILE A 76 7.79 -18.22 7.52
CA ILE A 76 6.79 -18.73 8.47
C ILE A 76 6.36 -20.15 8.08
N GLY A 77 6.13 -20.40 6.78
CA GLY A 77 5.74 -21.72 6.29
C GLY A 77 5.63 -21.79 4.77
N ASP A 78 6.18 -22.86 4.18
CA ASP A 78 6.19 -23.05 2.71
C ASP A 78 4.78 -23.20 2.06
N GLY A 79 3.74 -23.45 2.89
CA GLY A 79 2.36 -23.65 2.41
C GLY A 79 1.54 -22.35 2.35
N ILE A 80 2.07 -21.22 2.82
CA ILE A 80 1.33 -19.95 2.86
C ILE A 80 1.18 -19.39 1.44
N ARG A 81 -0.06 -19.15 1.03
CA ARG A 81 -0.38 -18.58 -0.28
C ARG A 81 -0.47 -17.06 -0.18
N VAL A 82 0.31 -16.37 -0.98
CA VAL A 82 0.29 -14.90 -1.10
C VAL A 82 -0.33 -14.52 -2.43
N ASN A 83 -1.38 -13.70 -2.40
CA ASN A 83 -2.03 -13.13 -3.58
C ASN A 83 -1.92 -11.62 -3.55
N THR A 84 -1.11 -11.05 -4.44
CA THR A 84 -0.92 -9.59 -4.55
C THR A 84 -1.61 -9.06 -5.80
N VAL A 85 -2.37 -7.97 -5.63
CA VAL A 85 -3.10 -7.30 -6.71
C VAL A 85 -2.83 -5.80 -6.70
N SER A 86 -2.86 -5.20 -7.90
CA SER A 86 -2.77 -3.75 -8.09
C SER A 86 -4.16 -3.12 -8.09
N SER A 87 -4.34 -2.04 -7.36
CA SER A 87 -5.56 -1.21 -7.43
C SER A 87 -5.46 -0.11 -8.49
N ALA A 88 -4.29 0.06 -9.12
CA ALA A 88 -4.02 1.14 -10.07
C ALA A 88 -4.41 2.53 -9.52
N PHE A 89 -4.28 2.75 -8.21
CA PHE A 89 -4.73 3.93 -7.46
C PHE A 89 -6.23 4.23 -7.58
N ASP A 90 -7.06 3.24 -7.94
CA ASP A 90 -8.51 3.34 -7.99
C ASP A 90 -9.15 2.81 -6.71
N LEU A 91 -9.92 3.68 -6.01
CA LEU A 91 -10.58 3.35 -4.76
C LEU A 91 -11.64 2.24 -4.93
N ASN A 92 -12.42 2.27 -6.02
CA ASN A 92 -13.46 1.26 -6.22
C ASN A 92 -12.82 -0.10 -6.48
N GLN A 93 -11.73 -0.13 -7.26
CA GLN A 93 -10.98 -1.35 -7.49
C GLN A 93 -10.39 -1.89 -6.20
N GLN A 94 -9.78 -1.03 -5.35
CA GLN A 94 -9.22 -1.46 -4.07
C GLN A 94 -10.30 -1.98 -3.12
N THR A 95 -11.44 -1.30 -3.03
CA THR A 95 -12.59 -1.73 -2.23
C THR A 95 -13.05 -3.14 -2.65
N ASN A 96 -13.27 -3.35 -3.95
CA ASN A 96 -13.65 -4.66 -4.50
C ASN A 96 -12.61 -5.75 -4.19
N GLN A 97 -11.32 -5.41 -4.21
CA GLN A 97 -10.23 -6.35 -3.88
C GLN A 97 -10.27 -6.78 -2.41
N ILE A 98 -10.49 -5.83 -1.48
CA ILE A 98 -10.63 -6.13 -0.05
C ILE A 98 -11.87 -7.01 0.20
N GLU A 99 -13.00 -6.71 -0.46
CA GLU A 99 -14.23 -7.50 -0.37
C GLU A 99 -14.02 -8.91 -0.92
N ASN A 100 -13.31 -9.07 -2.04
CA ASN A 100 -12.98 -10.37 -2.61
C ASN A 100 -12.08 -11.20 -1.67
N PHE A 101 -11.07 -10.61 -1.04
CA PHE A 101 -10.25 -11.28 -0.04
C PHE A 101 -11.09 -11.68 1.19
N THR A 102 -12.03 -10.84 1.60
CA THR A 102 -12.95 -11.12 2.71
C THR A 102 -13.85 -12.32 2.38
N ALA A 103 -14.46 -12.33 1.19
CA ALA A 103 -15.32 -13.41 0.71
C ALA A 103 -14.58 -14.73 0.52
N ALA A 104 -13.30 -14.67 0.12
CA ALA A 104 -12.42 -15.84 -0.01
C ALA A 104 -11.93 -16.38 1.35
N ASN A 105 -12.34 -15.80 2.47
CA ASN A 105 -11.86 -16.12 3.82
C ASN A 105 -10.34 -16.01 3.99
N THR A 106 -9.71 -15.03 3.35
CA THR A 106 -8.29 -14.76 3.48
C THR A 106 -7.94 -14.45 4.94
N ASP A 107 -6.92 -15.07 5.51
CA ASP A 107 -6.57 -14.94 6.93
C ASP A 107 -6.02 -13.56 7.26
N LEU A 108 -5.11 -13.06 6.42
CA LEU A 108 -4.45 -11.77 6.56
C LEU A 108 -4.62 -10.93 5.30
N ILE A 109 -5.18 -9.74 5.45
CA ILE A 109 -5.30 -8.73 4.39
C ILE A 109 -4.31 -7.62 4.68
N ILE A 110 -3.40 -7.34 3.74
CA ILE A 110 -2.46 -6.22 3.80
C ILE A 110 -2.84 -5.22 2.71
N LEU A 111 -2.92 -3.94 3.05
CA LEU A 111 -3.23 -2.90 2.08
C LEU A 111 -2.36 -1.66 2.25
N SER A 112 -1.97 -1.03 1.13
CA SER A 112 -1.54 0.36 1.08
C SER A 112 -2.71 1.18 0.55
N ALA A 113 -3.37 1.93 1.43
CA ALA A 113 -4.62 2.59 1.11
C ALA A 113 -4.44 3.70 0.07
N VAL A 114 -5.24 3.68 -0.99
CA VAL A 114 -5.27 4.74 -2.01
C VAL A 114 -6.06 5.97 -1.55
N ASP A 115 -7.02 5.75 -0.64
CA ASP A 115 -7.78 6.79 0.06
C ASP A 115 -8.08 6.30 1.48
N LYS A 116 -7.62 7.04 2.49
CA LYS A 116 -7.66 6.60 3.88
C LYS A 116 -9.07 6.49 4.47
N GLU A 117 -10.00 7.32 4.01
CA GLU A 117 -11.39 7.33 4.45
C GLU A 117 -12.24 6.37 3.61
N GLY A 118 -12.00 6.37 2.29
CA GLY A 118 -12.79 5.61 1.32
C GLY A 118 -12.68 4.10 1.47
N VAL A 119 -11.54 3.57 1.92
CA VAL A 119 -11.37 2.12 2.16
C VAL A 119 -12.00 1.63 3.46
N LYS A 120 -12.38 2.55 4.37
CA LYS A 120 -12.90 2.20 5.70
C LYS A 120 -14.06 1.21 5.68
N PRO A 121 -15.12 1.37 4.87
CA PRO A 121 -16.26 0.43 4.88
C PRO A 121 -15.83 -1.02 4.57
N ALA A 122 -14.92 -1.22 3.62
CA ALA A 122 -14.43 -2.53 3.25
C ALA A 122 -13.54 -3.14 4.35
N ILE A 123 -12.70 -2.33 5.01
CA ILE A 123 -11.90 -2.75 6.16
C ILE A 123 -12.81 -3.17 7.33
N ASP A 124 -13.79 -2.34 7.68
CA ASP A 124 -14.73 -2.63 8.76
C ASP A 124 -15.50 -3.94 8.50
N GLN A 125 -15.88 -4.19 7.25
CA GLN A 125 -16.54 -5.46 6.85
C GLN A 125 -15.57 -6.65 6.97
N ALA A 126 -14.33 -6.52 6.51
CA ALA A 126 -13.32 -7.58 6.61
C ALA A 126 -13.03 -7.95 8.07
N ARG A 127 -12.84 -6.97 8.93
CA ARG A 127 -12.63 -7.18 10.37
C ARG A 127 -13.84 -7.80 11.06
N LYS A 128 -15.05 -7.33 10.72
CA LYS A 128 -16.29 -7.94 11.22
C LYS A 128 -16.45 -9.41 10.79
N ALA A 129 -15.92 -9.77 9.63
CA ALA A 129 -15.84 -11.16 9.17
C ALA A 129 -14.69 -11.96 9.83
N GLY A 130 -13.96 -11.37 10.78
CA GLY A 130 -12.85 -12.01 11.50
C GLY A 130 -11.54 -12.07 10.74
N ARG A 131 -11.39 -11.24 9.70
CA ARG A 131 -10.10 -11.15 8.97
C ARG A 131 -9.13 -10.25 9.73
N ILE A 132 -7.85 -10.62 9.74
CA ILE A 132 -6.78 -9.74 10.21
C ILE A 132 -6.48 -8.73 9.11
N VAL A 133 -6.47 -7.45 9.46
CA VAL A 133 -6.22 -6.38 8.48
C VAL A 133 -5.06 -5.51 8.96
N ILE A 134 -4.02 -5.40 8.13
CA ILE A 134 -2.86 -4.56 8.39
C ILE A 134 -2.69 -3.55 7.26
N ALA A 135 -2.61 -2.27 7.63
CA ALA A 135 -2.26 -1.22 6.70
C ALA A 135 -0.73 -1.05 6.63
N VAL A 136 -0.20 -0.85 5.43
CA VAL A 136 1.22 -0.58 5.19
C VAL A 136 1.40 0.70 4.38
N ASP A 137 2.49 1.43 4.61
CA ASP A 137 2.87 2.64 3.88
C ASP A 137 1.91 3.82 4.08
N SER A 138 0.67 3.72 3.63
CA SER A 138 -0.37 4.76 3.77
C SER A 138 -1.36 4.43 4.87
N ALA A 139 -1.67 5.43 5.71
CA ALA A 139 -2.60 5.30 6.82
C ALA A 139 -4.06 5.12 6.37
N VAL A 140 -4.88 4.59 7.27
CA VAL A 140 -6.32 4.38 7.09
C VAL A 140 -7.08 5.00 8.28
N ASP A 141 -8.29 5.51 8.03
CA ASP A 141 -9.21 5.98 9.08
C ASP A 141 -10.15 4.86 9.54
N ALA A 142 -9.61 3.65 9.68
CA ALA A 142 -10.31 2.46 10.12
C ALA A 142 -9.54 1.78 11.26
N ASP A 143 -10.26 1.03 12.09
CA ASP A 143 -9.63 0.15 13.06
C ASP A 143 -8.93 -1.01 12.32
N VAL A 144 -7.63 -1.13 12.45
CA VAL A 144 -6.79 -2.20 11.88
C VAL A 144 -5.95 -2.85 12.96
N ASP A 145 -5.48 -4.08 12.72
CA ASP A 145 -4.67 -4.81 13.70
C ASP A 145 -3.29 -4.20 13.89
N ALA A 146 -2.74 -3.62 12.84
CA ALA A 146 -1.56 -2.76 12.90
C ALA A 146 -1.47 -1.84 11.67
N MET A 147 -0.76 -0.73 11.86
CA MET A 147 -0.31 0.19 10.82
C MET A 147 1.22 0.20 10.79
N ILE A 148 1.82 -0.11 9.65
CA ILE A 148 3.28 -0.14 9.49
C ILE A 148 3.65 0.80 8.35
N SER A 149 4.31 1.91 8.67
CA SER A 149 4.67 2.92 7.67
C SER A 149 6.06 3.48 7.91
N SER A 150 6.60 4.11 6.90
CA SER A 150 7.73 5.03 7.10
C SER A 150 7.25 6.29 7.80
N ASN A 151 8.15 6.96 8.51
CA ASN A 151 7.89 8.31 8.99
C ASN A 151 7.89 9.28 7.80
N ASN A 152 6.74 9.38 7.10
CA ASN A 152 6.61 10.15 5.87
C ASN A 152 6.78 11.66 6.09
N THR A 153 6.35 12.18 7.23
CA THR A 153 6.62 13.59 7.60
C THR A 153 8.13 13.82 7.69
N GLN A 154 8.85 12.94 8.39
CA GLN A 154 10.32 13.02 8.50
C GLN A 154 10.99 12.87 7.13
N ALA A 155 10.48 12.02 6.24
CA ALA A 155 11.03 11.87 4.89
C ALA A 155 10.99 13.20 4.13
N GLY A 156 9.85 13.90 4.15
CA GLY A 156 9.73 15.24 3.58
C GLY A 156 10.63 16.28 4.28
N GLU A 157 10.72 16.22 5.62
CA GLU A 157 11.56 17.13 6.40
C GLU A 157 13.04 16.99 6.07
N ILE A 158 13.59 15.77 6.07
CA ILE A 158 15.02 15.54 5.81
C ILE A 158 15.40 15.83 4.36
N ALA A 159 14.52 15.50 3.39
CA ALA A 159 14.72 15.84 1.99
C ALA A 159 14.77 17.36 1.78
N CYS A 160 13.80 18.08 2.34
CA CYS A 160 13.71 19.53 2.16
C CYS A 160 14.66 20.32 3.06
N LYS A 161 15.09 19.75 4.19
CA LYS A 161 16.22 20.30 4.96
C LYS A 161 17.49 20.23 4.12
N TYR A 162 17.78 19.11 3.46
CA TYR A 162 18.92 18.98 2.55
C TYR A 162 18.85 20.00 1.40
N ILE A 163 17.65 20.26 0.85
CA ILE A 163 17.45 21.31 -0.17
C ILE A 163 17.81 22.67 0.42
N GLY A 164 17.24 23.01 1.58
CA GLY A 164 17.49 24.31 2.24
C GLY A 164 18.96 24.57 2.55
N ASP A 165 19.63 23.56 3.12
CA ASP A 165 21.05 23.64 3.45
C ASP A 165 21.91 23.80 2.19
N ARG A 166 21.66 23.01 1.14
CA ARG A 166 22.42 23.03 -0.11
C ARG A 166 22.22 24.33 -0.91
N LEU A 167 21.06 24.97 -0.78
CA LEU A 167 20.76 26.29 -1.34
C LEU A 167 21.28 27.45 -0.48
N ASN A 168 21.91 27.17 0.67
CA ASN A 168 22.32 28.19 1.65
C ASN A 168 21.11 29.09 2.04
N GLY A 169 19.94 28.51 2.13
CA GLY A 169 18.71 29.17 2.59
C GLY A 169 18.03 30.07 1.56
N LYS A 170 18.40 30.10 0.29
CA LYS A 170 17.83 31.00 -0.71
C LYS A 170 17.68 30.34 -2.08
N GLY A 171 16.51 30.41 -2.67
CA GLY A 171 16.26 29.90 -4.03
C GLY A 171 14.82 29.62 -4.35
N ASN A 172 14.60 29.18 -5.59
CA ASN A 172 13.29 28.77 -6.12
C ASN A 172 13.18 27.26 -6.11
N VAL A 173 12.20 26.74 -5.38
CA VAL A 173 11.98 25.31 -5.22
C VAL A 173 10.65 24.92 -5.92
N VAL A 174 10.69 23.81 -6.64
CA VAL A 174 9.51 23.16 -7.23
C VAL A 174 9.17 21.93 -6.38
N ILE A 175 7.89 21.67 -6.15
CA ILE A 175 7.39 20.43 -5.59
C ILE A 175 6.69 19.64 -6.71
N LEU A 176 7.20 18.44 -7.00
CA LEU A 176 6.50 17.44 -7.78
C LEU A 176 5.72 16.55 -6.81
N ASN A 177 4.45 16.87 -6.67
CA ASN A 177 3.51 16.15 -5.82
C ASN A 177 3.09 14.81 -6.45
N GLY A 178 2.35 13.99 -5.73
CA GLY A 178 1.83 12.70 -6.21
C GLY A 178 0.32 12.58 -6.05
N THR A 179 -0.18 11.38 -6.28
CA THR A 179 -1.57 11.02 -5.94
C THR A 179 -1.82 11.35 -4.46
N PRO A 180 -2.97 11.95 -4.10
CA PRO A 180 -3.21 12.48 -2.75
C PRO A 180 -3.49 11.37 -1.71
N MET A 181 -2.54 10.45 -1.54
CA MET A 181 -2.50 9.47 -0.47
C MET A 181 -1.96 10.11 0.82
N ASP A 182 -2.27 9.52 1.96
CA ASP A 182 -1.82 10.05 3.26
C ASP A 182 -0.30 10.16 3.35
N SER A 183 0.44 9.14 2.90
CA SER A 183 1.91 9.14 2.86
C SER A 183 2.47 10.31 2.03
N ILE A 184 1.87 10.61 0.89
CA ILE A 184 2.28 11.72 0.02
C ILE A 184 1.98 13.07 0.67
N ASN A 185 0.80 13.22 1.26
CA ASN A 185 0.40 14.45 1.95
C ASN A 185 1.34 14.76 3.13
N GLN A 186 1.75 13.74 3.89
CA GLN A 186 2.70 13.87 4.98
C GLN A 186 4.09 14.31 4.47
N ARG A 187 4.58 13.75 3.35
CA ARG A 187 5.87 14.16 2.73
C ARG A 187 5.84 15.62 2.31
N VAL A 188 4.77 16.06 1.65
CA VAL A 188 4.58 17.46 1.23
C VAL A 188 4.52 18.39 2.45
N SER A 189 3.76 18.02 3.47
CA SER A 189 3.65 18.79 4.73
C SER A 189 5.00 18.92 5.42
N GLY A 190 5.74 17.82 5.57
CA GLY A 190 7.09 17.82 6.16
C GLY A 190 8.07 18.68 5.37
N CYS A 191 8.04 18.58 4.03
CA CYS A 191 8.85 19.43 3.17
C CYS A 191 8.53 20.91 3.36
N LYS A 192 7.25 21.32 3.27
CA LYS A 192 6.83 22.72 3.45
C LYS A 192 7.20 23.25 4.84
N SER A 193 7.02 22.45 5.90
CA SER A 193 7.43 22.79 7.25
C SER A 193 8.94 23.01 7.39
N SER A 194 9.74 22.17 6.70
CA SER A 194 11.19 22.32 6.70
C SER A 194 11.64 23.57 5.92
N LEU A 195 11.10 23.81 4.73
CA LEU A 195 11.44 24.98 3.90
C LEU A 195 10.99 26.31 4.53
N ALA A 196 9.92 26.31 5.33
CA ALA A 196 9.46 27.51 6.05
C ALA A 196 10.51 28.07 7.02
N LYS A 197 11.53 27.29 7.40
CA LYS A 197 12.67 27.75 8.21
C LYS A 197 13.69 28.59 7.42
N TYR A 198 13.54 28.67 6.11
CA TYR A 198 14.42 29.39 5.18
C TYR A 198 13.62 30.48 4.46
N PRO A 199 13.53 31.70 5.01
CA PRO A 199 12.61 32.74 4.53
C PRO A 199 12.87 33.21 3.10
N ASP A 200 14.09 33.03 2.58
CA ASP A 200 14.45 33.41 1.20
C ASP A 200 14.27 32.25 0.19
N ILE A 201 13.76 31.09 0.63
CA ILE A 201 13.34 30.03 -0.26
C ILE A 201 11.89 30.25 -0.67
N LYS A 202 11.61 30.18 -1.97
CA LYS A 202 10.27 30.31 -2.53
C LYS A 202 9.84 29.03 -3.19
N ILE A 203 8.70 28.47 -2.80
CA ILE A 203 8.03 27.41 -3.56
C ILE A 203 7.31 28.08 -4.72
N ILE A 204 7.84 27.88 -5.94
CA ILE A 204 7.33 28.52 -7.15
C ILE A 204 6.33 27.66 -7.92
N SER A 205 6.28 26.37 -7.64
CA SER A 205 5.32 25.43 -8.24
C SER A 205 5.12 24.24 -7.31
N ASP A 206 3.89 23.72 -7.27
CA ASP A 206 3.48 22.49 -6.58
C ASP A 206 2.47 21.80 -7.50
N GLN A 207 2.93 20.79 -8.26
CA GLN A 207 2.16 20.14 -9.32
C GLN A 207 2.10 18.63 -9.11
N ASN A 208 0.93 18.04 -9.39
CA ASN A 208 0.73 16.60 -9.32
C ASN A 208 1.41 15.88 -10.50
N ALA A 209 2.46 15.13 -10.23
CA ALA A 209 3.18 14.27 -11.16
C ALA A 209 2.73 12.80 -11.07
N GLU A 210 1.57 12.54 -10.47
CA GLU A 210 0.92 11.22 -10.39
C GLU A 210 1.76 10.12 -9.69
N GLY A 211 2.92 10.48 -9.14
CA GLY A 211 3.85 9.53 -8.53
C GLY A 211 4.51 8.57 -9.55
N THR A 212 4.44 8.87 -10.84
CA THR A 212 4.96 8.04 -11.93
C THR A 212 6.13 8.69 -12.67
N ARG A 213 6.93 7.89 -13.37
CA ARG A 213 8.04 8.40 -14.19
C ARG A 213 7.52 9.28 -15.33
N ASP A 214 6.46 8.85 -16.00
CA ASP A 214 5.87 9.59 -17.13
C ASP A 214 5.22 10.90 -16.66
N GLY A 215 4.53 10.87 -15.51
CA GLY A 215 4.00 12.08 -14.88
C GLY A 215 5.09 13.06 -14.49
N GLY A 216 6.18 12.58 -13.89
CA GLY A 216 7.36 13.38 -13.56
C GLY A 216 8.01 14.02 -14.79
N LEU A 217 8.20 13.25 -15.86
CA LEU A 217 8.71 13.74 -17.15
C LEU A 217 7.80 14.83 -17.74
N ARG A 218 6.52 14.56 -17.84
CA ARG A 218 5.53 15.48 -18.43
C ARG A 218 5.44 16.81 -17.66
N VAL A 219 5.20 16.71 -16.34
CA VAL A 219 5.01 17.89 -15.50
C VAL A 219 6.28 18.71 -15.40
N MET A 220 7.46 18.08 -15.27
CA MET A 220 8.72 18.82 -15.23
C MET A 220 9.03 19.48 -16.56
N SER A 221 8.71 18.89 -17.70
CA SER A 221 8.88 19.53 -19.02
C SER A 221 8.08 20.82 -19.12
N ASP A 222 6.85 20.83 -18.65
CA ASP A 222 5.99 22.03 -18.60
C ASP A 222 6.57 23.12 -17.66
N ILE A 223 7.05 22.68 -16.49
CA ILE A 223 7.69 23.57 -15.50
C ILE A 223 8.96 24.20 -16.07
N LEU A 224 9.80 23.41 -16.75
CA LEU A 224 11.05 23.92 -17.37
C LEU A 224 10.78 24.96 -18.48
N THR A 225 9.63 24.87 -19.15
CA THR A 225 9.20 25.86 -20.15
C THR A 225 8.68 27.12 -19.47
N THR A 226 8.00 26.99 -18.33
CA THR A 226 7.34 28.09 -17.63
C THR A 226 8.33 28.91 -16.78
N PHE A 227 9.27 28.24 -16.11
CA PHE A 227 10.16 28.88 -15.15
C PHE A 227 11.61 28.91 -15.67
N PRO A 228 12.11 30.10 -16.01
CA PRO A 228 13.49 30.25 -16.52
C PRO A 228 14.53 29.97 -15.42
N LYS A 229 14.16 30.09 -14.15
CA LYS A 229 15.05 29.86 -13.01
C LYS A 229 14.43 28.94 -11.97
N ILE A 230 15.01 27.77 -11.82
CA ILE A 230 14.72 26.79 -10.78
C ILE A 230 16.06 26.49 -10.07
N ASP A 231 16.06 26.37 -8.75
CA ASP A 231 17.28 26.07 -7.99
C ASP A 231 17.22 24.66 -7.39
N ALA A 232 16.03 24.13 -7.04
CA ALA A 232 15.87 22.74 -6.63
C ALA A 232 14.47 22.21 -6.92
N VAL A 233 14.34 20.87 -6.96
CA VAL A 233 13.08 20.15 -7.08
C VAL A 233 12.99 19.14 -5.92
N PHE A 234 11.88 19.16 -5.18
CA PHE A 234 11.48 18.09 -4.31
C PHE A 234 10.45 17.21 -5.04
N ALA A 235 10.78 15.95 -5.24
CA ALA A 235 9.84 14.96 -5.77
C ALA A 235 9.35 14.07 -4.61
N THR A 236 8.03 13.95 -4.46
CA THR A 236 7.45 13.18 -3.35
C THR A 236 7.70 11.70 -3.42
N ASN A 237 8.17 11.20 -4.58
CA ASN A 237 8.72 9.86 -4.76
C ASN A 237 9.81 9.84 -5.84
N ASP A 238 10.61 8.79 -5.85
CA ASP A 238 11.74 8.65 -6.77
C ASP A 238 11.31 8.50 -8.23
N GLN A 239 10.18 7.85 -8.51
CA GLN A 239 9.75 7.65 -9.89
C GLN A 239 9.46 8.98 -10.60
N SER A 240 8.73 9.89 -9.96
CA SER A 240 8.52 11.23 -10.51
C SER A 240 9.81 12.05 -10.57
N GLY A 241 10.70 11.87 -9.58
CA GLY A 241 12.02 12.53 -9.57
C GLY A 241 12.93 12.07 -10.71
N VAL A 242 12.97 10.77 -11.02
CA VAL A 242 13.72 10.20 -12.15
C VAL A 242 13.11 10.65 -13.48
N GLY A 243 11.78 10.76 -13.56
CA GLY A 243 11.11 11.36 -14.72
C GLY A 243 11.51 12.82 -14.92
N ALA A 244 11.59 13.59 -13.85
CA ALA A 244 12.05 14.99 -13.88
C ALA A 244 13.52 15.13 -14.27
N ASP A 245 14.40 14.21 -13.86
CA ASP A 245 15.81 14.18 -14.30
C ASP A 245 15.91 13.93 -15.81
N LEU A 246 15.06 13.07 -16.36
CA LEU A 246 14.98 12.86 -17.80
C LEU A 246 14.51 14.13 -18.53
N ALA A 247 13.49 14.84 -18.00
CA ALA A 247 13.06 16.14 -18.56
C ALA A 247 14.20 17.18 -18.57
N ALA A 248 14.96 17.25 -17.47
CA ALA A 248 16.12 18.13 -17.36
C ALA A 248 17.16 17.83 -18.44
N LYS A 249 17.49 16.55 -18.66
CA LYS A 249 18.42 16.08 -19.71
C LYS A 249 17.92 16.46 -21.11
N GLN A 250 16.63 16.24 -21.41
CA GLN A 250 16.04 16.58 -22.70
C GLN A 250 16.07 18.09 -22.96
N ALA A 251 15.77 18.90 -21.93
CA ALA A 251 15.83 20.35 -21.98
C ALA A 251 17.26 20.92 -21.89
N ARG A 252 18.26 20.10 -21.64
CA ARG A 252 19.68 20.48 -21.39
C ARG A 252 19.82 21.51 -20.24
N ARG A 253 18.96 21.37 -19.20
CA ARG A 253 18.94 22.21 -17.99
C ARG A 253 19.67 21.48 -16.87
N LYS A 254 20.72 22.07 -16.30
CA LYS A 254 21.56 21.48 -15.24
C LYS A 254 21.80 22.42 -14.06
N GLU A 255 21.15 23.56 -14.03
CA GLU A 255 21.36 24.60 -13.02
C GLU A 255 20.62 24.34 -11.70
N PHE A 256 19.87 23.28 -11.59
CA PHE A 256 19.13 22.86 -10.39
C PHE A 256 19.47 21.42 -10.02
N PHE A 257 18.97 20.97 -8.87
CA PHE A 257 19.09 19.58 -8.44
C PHE A 257 17.75 19.03 -7.96
N ILE A 258 17.62 17.69 -7.98
CA ILE A 258 16.41 16.97 -7.57
C ILE A 258 16.70 16.14 -6.33
N VAL A 259 15.76 16.17 -5.37
CA VAL A 259 15.74 15.31 -4.20
C VAL A 259 14.42 14.53 -4.19
N GLY A 260 14.51 13.21 -4.11
CA GLY A 260 13.36 12.29 -4.07
C GLY A 260 13.07 11.75 -2.68
N VAL A 261 12.13 10.81 -2.67
CA VAL A 261 11.82 9.92 -1.54
C VAL A 261 11.65 8.52 -2.11
N ASP A 262 12.09 7.53 -1.45
CA ASP A 262 11.95 6.08 -1.47
C ASP A 262 13.29 5.35 -1.33
N GLY A 263 14.37 5.82 -1.96
CA GLY A 263 15.65 5.09 -2.01
C GLY A 263 15.63 3.97 -3.06
N SER A 264 14.90 4.16 -4.14
CA SER A 264 14.73 3.14 -5.19
C SER A 264 16.01 2.82 -5.95
N PRO A 265 16.12 1.62 -6.53
CA PRO A 265 17.26 1.28 -7.42
C PRO A 265 17.41 2.26 -8.59
N ASP A 266 16.30 2.78 -9.11
CA ASP A 266 16.31 3.78 -10.20
C ASP A 266 16.88 5.12 -9.74
N ALA A 267 16.56 5.56 -8.51
CA ALA A 267 17.16 6.77 -7.93
C ALA A 267 18.64 6.57 -7.65
N ALA A 268 19.05 5.42 -7.12
CA ALA A 268 20.47 5.08 -6.94
C ALA A 268 21.24 5.20 -8.26
N LYS A 269 20.71 4.59 -9.33
CA LYS A 269 21.29 4.70 -10.68
C LYS A 269 21.30 6.14 -11.21
N ALA A 270 20.26 6.92 -10.96
CA ALA A 270 20.20 8.33 -11.36
C ALA A 270 21.25 9.18 -10.60
N MET A 271 21.53 8.86 -9.33
CA MET A 271 22.56 9.52 -8.53
C MET A 271 23.99 9.16 -8.99
N GLU A 272 24.22 7.97 -9.55
CA GLU A 272 25.50 7.58 -10.14
C GLU A 272 25.82 8.39 -11.41
N ASP A 273 24.80 8.85 -12.13
CA ASP A 273 24.95 9.66 -13.32
C ASP A 273 25.40 11.09 -12.97
N LYS A 274 26.65 11.40 -13.26
CA LYS A 274 27.24 12.74 -12.99
C LYS A 274 26.66 13.85 -13.87
N ASP A 275 26.06 13.49 -15.00
CA ASP A 275 25.40 14.41 -15.92
C ASP A 275 23.93 14.68 -15.55
N GLY A 276 23.34 13.84 -14.70
CA GLY A 276 22.01 14.01 -14.17
C GLY A 276 21.93 15.03 -13.03
N VAL A 277 20.72 15.48 -12.74
CA VAL A 277 20.44 16.45 -11.68
C VAL A 277 19.81 15.81 -10.42
N PHE A 278 19.54 14.51 -10.43
CA PHE A 278 19.05 13.77 -9.27
C PHE A 278 20.22 13.50 -8.29
N VAL A 279 20.15 14.01 -7.06
CA VAL A 279 21.32 14.03 -6.17
C VAL A 279 21.10 13.36 -4.80
N ALA A 280 19.86 13.20 -4.37
CA ALA A 280 19.55 12.61 -3.07
C ALA A 280 18.13 12.03 -3.03
N THR A 281 17.89 11.11 -2.11
CA THR A 281 16.57 10.56 -1.80
C THR A 281 16.43 10.26 -0.30
N ALA A 282 15.27 10.46 0.28
CA ALA A 282 14.94 9.98 1.63
C ALA A 282 14.51 8.51 1.53
N ALA A 283 15.43 7.60 1.81
CA ALA A 283 15.23 6.16 1.61
C ALA A 283 14.29 5.56 2.66
N GLN A 284 13.34 4.78 2.18
CA GLN A 284 12.42 3.91 2.92
C GLN A 284 12.90 2.45 2.93
N ASP A 285 12.18 1.58 3.63
CA ASP A 285 12.36 0.12 3.61
C ASP A 285 11.03 -0.60 3.32
N PRO A 286 10.57 -0.61 2.08
CA PRO A 286 9.29 -1.24 1.73
C PRO A 286 9.28 -2.75 1.98
N ALA A 287 10.37 -3.45 1.70
CA ALA A 287 10.47 -4.87 1.98
C ALA A 287 10.37 -5.16 3.48
N GLY A 288 11.10 -4.41 4.32
CA GLY A 288 11.04 -4.52 5.77
C GLY A 288 9.66 -4.18 6.34
N MET A 289 8.95 -3.18 5.80
CA MET A 289 7.57 -2.88 6.19
C MET A 289 6.65 -4.06 5.94
N ALA A 290 6.72 -4.68 4.75
CA ALA A 290 5.88 -5.82 4.40
C ALA A 290 6.24 -7.08 5.19
N GLN A 291 7.54 -7.34 5.42
CA GLN A 291 7.99 -8.43 6.30
C GLN A 291 7.40 -8.27 7.70
N LYS A 292 7.44 -7.05 8.24
CA LYS A 292 6.87 -6.75 9.55
C LYS A 292 5.35 -6.90 9.58
N ALA A 293 4.65 -6.54 8.49
CA ALA A 293 3.20 -6.74 8.39
C ALA A 293 2.81 -8.22 8.45
N VAL A 294 3.52 -9.07 7.73
CA VAL A 294 3.28 -10.52 7.75
C VAL A 294 3.63 -11.12 9.11
N GLU A 295 4.72 -10.69 9.75
CA GLU A 295 5.09 -11.11 11.10
C GLU A 295 4.00 -10.77 12.13
N VAL A 296 3.58 -9.49 12.16
CA VAL A 296 2.54 -9.02 13.08
C VAL A 296 1.20 -9.71 12.81
N GLY A 297 0.81 -9.87 11.53
CA GLY A 297 -0.41 -10.58 11.17
C GLY A 297 -0.41 -12.03 11.66
N ASN A 298 0.71 -12.73 11.50
CA ASN A 298 0.86 -14.10 12.01
C ASN A 298 0.81 -14.15 13.55
N ASP A 299 1.42 -13.19 14.25
CA ASP A 299 1.33 -13.09 15.70
C ASP A 299 -0.09 -12.85 16.18
N VAL A 300 -0.86 -11.98 15.50
CA VAL A 300 -2.28 -11.71 15.82
C VAL A 300 -3.12 -12.97 15.62
N ILE A 301 -2.92 -13.75 14.55
CA ILE A 301 -3.58 -15.04 14.32
C ILE A 301 -3.28 -16.02 15.46
N GLN A 302 -2.09 -15.99 16.02
CA GLN A 302 -1.68 -16.81 17.19
C GLN A 302 -2.20 -16.24 18.53
N GLY A 303 -3.02 -15.20 18.52
CA GLY A 303 -3.58 -14.57 19.72
C GLY A 303 -2.63 -13.59 20.43
N LYS A 304 -1.50 -13.25 19.83
CA LYS A 304 -0.55 -12.26 20.35
C LYS A 304 -0.92 -10.88 19.80
N LYS A 305 -1.28 -9.95 20.68
CA LYS A 305 -1.53 -8.57 20.27
C LYS A 305 -0.21 -7.79 20.14
N PRO A 306 -0.04 -6.94 19.10
CA PRO A 306 1.12 -6.06 19.04
C PRO A 306 1.10 -5.09 20.22
N SER A 307 2.27 -4.83 20.79
CA SER A 307 2.43 -3.87 21.90
C SER A 307 2.14 -2.43 21.48
N ASN A 308 2.33 -2.14 20.20
CA ASN A 308 1.97 -0.89 19.54
C ASN A 308 1.32 -1.23 18.18
N SER A 309 0.14 -0.70 17.92
CA SER A 309 -0.55 -0.88 16.64
C SER A 309 0.01 0.04 15.55
N GLU A 310 0.74 1.09 15.91
CA GLU A 310 1.43 1.98 14.95
C GLU A 310 2.94 1.75 15.01
N ILE A 311 3.51 1.25 13.93
CA ILE A 311 4.92 0.89 13.81
C ILE A 311 5.55 1.75 12.73
N LEU A 312 6.44 2.68 13.14
CA LEU A 312 7.16 3.55 12.23
C LEU A 312 8.54 2.96 11.89
N VAL A 313 8.78 2.79 10.59
CA VAL A 313 10.07 2.37 10.05
C VAL A 313 10.92 3.63 9.78
N PRO A 314 12.16 3.70 10.30
CA PRO A 314 13.00 4.87 10.12
C PRO A 314 13.36 5.12 8.65
N VAL A 315 13.43 6.39 8.26
CA VAL A 315 13.92 6.84 6.95
C VAL A 315 15.32 7.44 7.07
N LYS A 316 16.12 7.35 6.01
CA LYS A 316 17.49 7.86 5.97
C LYS A 316 17.74 8.63 4.69
N LEU A 317 18.45 9.76 4.79
CA LEU A 317 18.88 10.48 3.61
C LEU A 317 20.05 9.75 2.93
N VAL A 318 19.85 9.39 1.67
CA VAL A 318 20.88 8.88 0.77
C VAL A 318 21.22 10.00 -0.21
N THR A 319 22.51 10.29 -0.35
CA THR A 319 23.06 11.32 -1.25
C THR A 319 24.13 10.71 -2.11
N ARG A 320 24.60 11.43 -3.12
CA ARG A 320 25.73 10.96 -3.95
C ARG A 320 26.98 10.65 -3.11
N GLU A 321 27.19 11.38 -2.01
CA GLU A 321 28.36 11.23 -1.16
C GLU A 321 28.34 9.92 -0.33
N ASN A 322 27.16 9.45 0.07
CA ASN A 322 27.01 8.23 0.88
C ASN A 322 26.40 7.04 0.11
N LEU A 323 26.15 7.19 -1.18
CA LEU A 323 25.51 6.18 -2.04
C LEU A 323 26.24 4.82 -1.99
N ASN A 324 27.57 4.82 -1.97
CA ASN A 324 28.36 3.57 -1.92
C ASN A 324 28.12 2.72 -0.67
N SER A 325 27.59 3.30 0.41
CA SER A 325 27.23 2.60 1.65
C SER A 325 25.76 2.18 1.68
N TYR A 326 24.96 2.65 0.73
CA TYR A 326 23.55 2.31 0.62
C TYR A 326 23.36 0.98 -0.09
N LYS A 327 22.66 0.04 0.57
CA LYS A 327 22.45 -1.32 0.01
C LYS A 327 21.24 -1.43 -0.90
N GLY A 328 20.37 -0.40 -0.89
CA GLY A 328 19.07 -0.47 -1.59
C GLY A 328 18.08 -1.45 -0.95
N TRP A 329 16.97 -1.63 -1.63
CA TRP A 329 15.89 -2.60 -1.34
C TRP A 329 15.40 -3.27 -2.62
#